data_7f060f63d816bc920fa6946145fc4feb
#
_entry.id   7f060f63d816bc920fa6946145fc4feb
#
_cell.length_a   1.000
_cell.length_b   1.000
_cell.length_c   1.000
_cell.angle_alpha   90.00
_cell.angle_beta   90.00
_cell.angle_gamma   90.00
#
_symmetry.space_group_name_H-M   'P 1'
#
loop_
_entity.id
_entity.type
_entity.pdbx_description
1 polymer ?
#
loop_
_entity_poly.entity_id
_entity_poly.type
_entity_poly.pdbx_seq_one_letter_code
_entity_poly.pdbx_strand_id
1 'polypeptide(L)'
;MAKTNYIKIAKKAAAIQISELRKVNRIFDKNFVQAINVISNCKGKIILSGQGKSGRIAAKISSTLSSVGIPSFFIHPSETSHGDSGAIEKKDV
;
A
#
# COMPACT_ATOMS: atom_id res chain seq x y z
N MET A 1 38.13 4.88 23.00
CA MET A 1 36.71 4.74 22.60
C MET A 1 36.56 3.65 21.57
N ALA A 2 35.56 2.82 21.75
CA ALA A 2 35.25 1.80 20.77
C ALA A 2 34.69 2.44 19.49
N LYS A 3 35.14 1.98 18.34
CA LYS A 3 34.57 2.39 17.05
C LYS A 3 33.17 1.80 16.90
N THR A 4 32.26 2.58 16.34
CA THR A 4 30.93 2.10 15.99
C THR A 4 31.04 1.06 14.87
N ASN A 5 30.46 -0.11 15.11
CA ASN A 5 30.44 -1.17 14.10
C ASN A 5 29.18 -1.06 13.24
N TYR A 6 29.27 -0.31 12.16
CA TYR A 6 28.15 -0.07 11.26
C TYR A 6 27.66 -1.34 10.56
N ILE A 7 28.54 -2.28 10.28
CA ILE A 7 28.16 -3.57 9.67
C ILE A 7 27.25 -4.35 10.61
N LYS A 8 27.61 -4.41 11.91
CA LYS A 8 26.80 -5.08 12.92
C LYS A 8 25.42 -4.43 13.07
N ILE A 9 25.38 -3.09 13.05
CA ILE A 9 24.13 -2.33 13.13
C ILE A 9 23.23 -2.63 11.90
N ALA A 10 23.80 -2.61 10.72
CA ALA A 10 23.07 -2.90 9.48
C ALA A 10 22.50 -4.32 9.47
N LYS A 11 23.32 -5.32 9.86
CA LYS A 11 22.87 -6.71 9.94
C LYS A 11 21.75 -6.90 10.98
N LYS A 12 21.84 -6.21 12.11
CA LYS A 12 20.79 -6.25 13.14
C LYS A 12 19.49 -5.64 12.63
N ALA A 13 19.58 -4.50 11.96
CA ALA A 13 18.40 -3.85 11.37
C ALA A 13 17.73 -4.76 10.33
N ALA A 14 18.51 -5.37 9.44
CA ALA A 14 17.99 -6.32 8.46
C ALA A 14 17.33 -7.54 9.11
N ALA A 15 17.96 -8.11 10.15
CA ALA A 15 17.39 -9.24 10.87
C ALA A 15 16.06 -8.93 11.55
N ILE A 16 15.90 -7.73 12.11
CA ILE A 16 14.65 -7.27 12.69
C ILE A 16 13.57 -7.19 11.62
N GLN A 17 13.87 -6.61 10.46
CA GLN A 17 12.92 -6.48 9.36
C GLN A 17 12.50 -7.84 8.80
N ILE A 18 13.43 -8.79 8.67
CA ILE A 18 13.12 -10.16 8.24
C ILE A 18 12.18 -10.83 9.25
N SER A 19 12.45 -10.68 10.54
CA SER A 19 11.61 -11.23 11.61
C SER A 19 10.19 -10.65 11.56
N GLU A 20 10.06 -9.35 11.38
CA GLU A 20 8.75 -8.68 11.26
C GLU A 20 8.02 -9.12 9.99
N LEU A 21 8.73 -9.26 8.87
CA LEU A 21 8.13 -9.71 7.62
C LEU A 21 7.57 -11.14 7.72
N ARG A 22 8.22 -12.03 8.45
CA ARG A 22 7.69 -13.37 8.70
C ARG A 22 6.34 -13.36 9.42
N LYS A 23 6.11 -12.38 10.28
CA LYS A 23 4.83 -12.21 11.00
C LYS A 23 3.68 -11.83 10.06
N VAL A 24 3.98 -11.26 8.90
CA VAL A 24 2.96 -10.87 7.90
C VAL A 24 2.16 -12.09 7.42
N ASN A 25 2.74 -13.29 7.43
CA ASN A 25 2.01 -14.49 7.04
C ASN A 25 0.70 -14.70 7.80
N ARG A 26 0.58 -14.13 9.01
CA ARG A 26 -0.62 -14.26 9.86
C ARG A 26 -1.84 -13.52 9.30
N ILE A 27 -1.63 -12.55 8.41
CA ILE A 27 -2.74 -11.77 7.84
C ILE A 27 -3.37 -12.45 6.62
N PHE A 28 -2.73 -13.48 6.07
CA PHE A 28 -3.21 -14.18 4.88
C PHE A 28 -4.27 -15.21 5.25
N ASP A 29 -5.45 -14.72 5.57
CA ASP A 29 -6.61 -15.49 5.99
C ASP A 29 -7.79 -15.30 5.01
N LYS A 30 -8.99 -15.73 5.42
CA LYS A 30 -10.21 -15.56 4.61
C LYS A 30 -10.53 -14.11 4.28
N ASN A 31 -10.20 -13.18 5.17
CA ASN A 31 -10.46 -11.76 4.93
C ASN A 31 -9.53 -11.22 3.83
N PHE A 32 -8.30 -11.70 3.78
CA PHE A 32 -7.38 -11.38 2.70
C PHE A 32 -7.94 -11.88 1.35
N VAL A 33 -8.42 -13.11 1.30
CA VAL A 33 -9.05 -13.66 0.10
C VAL A 33 -10.26 -12.83 -0.34
N GLN A 34 -11.09 -12.43 0.62
CA GLN A 34 -12.24 -11.59 0.34
C GLN A 34 -11.83 -10.23 -0.24
N ALA A 35 -10.80 -9.60 0.32
CA ALA A 35 -10.27 -8.34 -0.19
C ALA A 35 -9.77 -8.49 -1.63
N ILE A 36 -9.02 -9.55 -1.93
CA ILE A 36 -8.53 -9.84 -3.28
C ILE A 36 -9.70 -10.04 -4.24
N ASN A 37 -10.74 -10.75 -3.83
CA ASN A 37 -11.92 -10.96 -4.68
C ASN A 37 -12.65 -9.64 -5.00
N VAL A 38 -12.78 -8.74 -4.02
CA VAL A 38 -13.39 -7.41 -4.25
C VAL A 38 -12.56 -6.62 -5.25
N ILE A 39 -11.25 -6.60 -5.08
CA ILE A 39 -10.34 -5.85 -5.97
C ILE A 39 -10.34 -6.45 -7.38
N SER A 40 -10.20 -7.76 -7.50
CA SER A 40 -10.09 -8.44 -8.80
C SER A 40 -11.38 -8.42 -9.61
N ASN A 41 -12.53 -8.32 -8.96
CA ASN A 41 -13.84 -8.23 -9.60
C ASN A 41 -14.31 -6.78 -9.79
N CYS A 42 -13.50 -5.80 -9.46
CA CYS A 42 -13.83 -4.39 -9.62
C CYS A 42 -14.10 -4.06 -11.09
N LYS A 43 -15.24 -3.42 -11.37
CA LYS A 43 -15.64 -3.01 -12.73
C LYS A 43 -15.24 -1.57 -13.04
N GLY A 44 -14.75 -0.86 -12.04
CA GLY A 44 -14.28 0.53 -12.17
C GLY A 44 -12.79 0.62 -11.91
N LYS A 45 -12.42 1.64 -11.16
CA LYS A 45 -11.03 1.95 -10.79
C LYS A 45 -10.73 1.51 -9.36
N ILE A 46 -9.49 1.19 -9.11
CA ILE A 46 -8.98 1.00 -7.75
C ILE A 46 -8.43 2.34 -7.27
N ILE A 47 -9.00 2.87 -6.22
CA ILE A 47 -8.65 4.18 -5.68
C ILE A 47 -7.88 3.97 -4.39
N LEU A 48 -6.70 4.56 -4.32
CA LEU A 48 -5.86 4.50 -3.13
C LEU A 48 -5.70 5.90 -2.55
N SER A 49 -5.65 5.97 -1.22
CA SER A 49 -5.49 7.22 -0.51
C SER A 49 -4.66 7.01 0.75
N GLY A 50 -4.05 8.06 1.23
CA GLY A 50 -3.26 8.04 2.45
C GLY A 50 -2.50 9.34 2.63
N GLN A 51 -2.08 9.61 3.86
CA GLN A 51 -1.30 10.81 4.19
C GLN A 51 0.16 10.43 4.48
N GLY A 52 1.07 11.37 4.28
CA GLY A 52 2.47 11.23 4.61
C GLY A 52 3.12 10.04 3.90
N LYS A 53 3.84 9.23 4.63
CA LYS A 53 4.53 8.05 4.09
C LYS A 53 3.56 7.00 3.57
N SER A 54 2.44 6.79 4.26
CA SER A 54 1.37 5.89 3.81
C SER A 54 0.80 6.33 2.46
N GLY A 55 0.62 7.64 2.28
CA GLY A 55 0.17 8.20 1.00
C GLY A 55 1.16 7.95 -0.14
N ARG A 56 2.45 8.05 0.14
CA ARG A 56 3.50 7.76 -0.86
C ARG A 56 3.51 6.30 -1.28
N ILE A 57 3.32 5.39 -0.33
CA ILE A 57 3.18 3.95 -0.62
C ILE A 57 1.92 3.69 -1.42
N ALA A 58 0.80 4.29 -1.05
CA ALA A 58 -0.46 4.17 -1.78
C ALA A 58 -0.31 4.66 -3.24
N ALA A 59 0.34 5.79 -3.45
CA ALA A 59 0.61 6.31 -4.80
C ALA A 59 1.50 5.35 -5.61
N LYS A 60 2.49 4.73 -4.99
CA LYS A 60 3.33 3.71 -5.62
C LYS A 60 2.51 2.48 -6.03
N ILE A 61 1.65 1.99 -5.15
CA ILE A 61 0.78 0.85 -5.44
C ILE A 61 -0.15 1.19 -6.61
N SER A 62 -0.76 2.36 -6.60
CA SER A 62 -1.63 2.83 -7.69
C SER A 62 -0.89 2.86 -9.03
N SER A 63 0.32 3.40 -9.05
CA SER A 63 1.17 3.42 -10.24
C SER A 63 1.49 2.01 -10.73
N THR A 64 1.79 1.09 -9.83
CA THR A 64 2.06 -0.31 -10.17
C THR A 64 0.83 -0.99 -10.76
N LEU A 65 -0.35 -0.80 -10.17
CA LEU A 65 -1.60 -1.36 -10.70
C LEU A 65 -1.87 -0.84 -12.12
N SER A 66 -1.73 0.46 -12.35
CA SER A 66 -1.91 1.05 -13.67
C SER A 66 -0.92 0.49 -14.69
N SER A 67 0.32 0.24 -14.29
CA SER A 67 1.36 -0.29 -15.17
C SER A 67 1.08 -1.72 -15.65
N VAL A 68 0.29 -2.49 -14.91
CA VAL A 68 -0.12 -3.85 -15.29
C VAL A 68 -1.55 -3.90 -15.85
N GLY A 69 -2.11 -2.75 -16.21
CA GLY A 69 -3.41 -2.67 -16.87
C GLY A 69 -4.63 -2.62 -15.96
N ILE A 70 -4.45 -2.41 -14.68
CA ILE A 70 -5.55 -2.25 -13.72
C ILE A 70 -5.78 -0.76 -13.50
N PRO A 71 -6.93 -0.19 -13.91
CA PRO A 71 -7.19 1.23 -13.73
C PRO A 71 -7.14 1.61 -12.25
N SER A 72 -6.25 2.50 -11.90
CA SER A 72 -6.04 2.95 -10.53
C SER A 72 -5.53 4.37 -10.50
N PHE A 73 -5.92 5.12 -9.48
CA PHE A 73 -5.33 6.42 -9.20
C PHE A 73 -5.30 6.69 -7.70
N PHE A 74 -4.44 7.62 -7.33
CA PHE A 74 -4.27 8.06 -5.96
C PHE A 74 -5.03 9.37 -5.74
N ILE A 75 -5.76 9.47 -4.61
CA ILE A 75 -6.39 10.71 -4.16
C ILE A 75 -5.81 11.07 -2.81
N HIS A 76 -5.26 12.28 -2.68
CA HIS A 76 -4.83 12.77 -1.37
C HIS A 76 -6.06 13.05 -0.49
N PRO A 77 -6.09 12.61 0.79
CA PRO A 77 -7.28 12.80 1.64
C PRO A 77 -7.71 14.26 1.79
N SER A 78 -6.76 15.21 1.77
CA SER A 78 -7.10 16.63 1.84
C SER A 78 -7.80 17.15 0.59
N GLU A 79 -7.61 16.51 -0.57
CA GLU A 79 -8.21 16.93 -1.83
C GLU A 79 -9.61 16.35 -2.05
N THR A 80 -10.01 15.33 -1.27
CA THR A 80 -11.36 14.75 -1.39
C THR A 80 -12.43 15.78 -1.04
N SER A 81 -12.18 16.63 -0.04
CA SER A 81 -13.09 17.72 0.34
C SER A 81 -13.06 18.90 -0.61
N HIS A 82 -12.10 18.94 -1.54
CA HIS A 82 -11.95 19.99 -2.55
C HIS A 82 -12.44 19.57 -3.95
N GLY A 83 -13.21 18.50 -4.05
CA GLY A 83 -13.85 18.08 -5.29
C GLY A 83 -13.35 16.76 -5.88
N ASP A 84 -12.18 16.26 -5.50
CA ASP A 84 -11.62 15.01 -6.06
C ASP A 84 -12.51 13.79 -5.77
N SER A 85 -13.30 13.82 -4.69
CA SER A 85 -14.27 12.77 -4.40
C SER A 85 -15.33 12.60 -5.51
N GLY A 86 -15.57 13.64 -6.30
CA GLY A 86 -16.47 13.56 -7.46
C GLY A 86 -15.99 12.63 -8.56
N ALA A 87 -14.70 12.28 -8.59
CA ALA A 87 -14.14 11.33 -9.52
C ALA A 87 -14.41 9.86 -9.14
N ILE A 88 -14.93 9.61 -7.94
CA ILE A 88 -15.22 8.26 -7.44
C ILE A 88 -16.62 7.84 -7.89
N GLU A 89 -16.70 6.68 -8.51
CA GLU A 89 -17.96 6.12 -8.99
C GLU A 89 -18.38 4.91 -8.14
N LYS A 90 -19.66 4.53 -8.19
CA LYS A 90 -20.18 3.40 -7.42
C LYS A 90 -19.50 2.07 -7.74
N LYS A 91 -18.98 1.91 -8.94
CA LYS A 91 -18.29 0.70 -9.38
C LYS A 91 -16.83 0.64 -8.96
N ASP A 92 -16.29 1.71 -8.36
CA ASP A 92 -14.91 1.79 -7.90
C ASP A 92 -14.73 1.13 -6.54
N VAL A 93 -13.49 0.72 -6.24
CA VAL A 93 -13.07 0.17 -4.96
C VAL A 93 -11.99 1.05 -4.36
#